data_4be1231aa8625dad3aa14a4f57280cfc
#
_entry.id   4be1231aa8625dad3aa14a4f57280cfc
#
_cell.length_a   1.000
_cell.length_b   1.000
_cell.length_c   1.000
_cell.angle_alpha   90.00
_cell.angle_beta   90.00
_cell.angle_gamma   90.00
#
_symmetry.space_group_name_H-M   'P 1'
#
loop_
_entity.id
_entity.type
_entity.pdbx_description
1 polymer ?
#
loop_
_entity_poly.entity_id
_entity_poly.type
_entity_poly.pdbx_seq_one_letter_code
_entity_poly.pdbx_strand_id
1 'polypeptide(L)'
;MKSIFLKSLFVISIFLMHNCEAQSISVNDYIKFYNGVVPKLNTVAASKTQFYGHNFSEFYNELLSKNINVVDLSYDSKTDTGRKYYKLRLFFCDSNMDKPALDNKFQIPWITITFQDEIPPQIKSMVLQYHGEWNSTFVQFFSNMKIESIDFIGVNGYNSNDWSGK
;
A
#
# COMPACT_ATOMS: atom_id res chain seq x y z
N MET A 1 12.29 -55.14 -6.23
CA MET A 1 12.39 -54.15 -5.11
C MET A 1 12.51 -52.71 -5.66
N LYS A 2 13.30 -52.37 -6.65
CA LYS A 2 13.46 -50.99 -7.18
C LYS A 2 12.14 -50.34 -7.72
N SER A 3 11.23 -51.14 -8.32
CA SER A 3 9.96 -50.61 -8.89
C SER A 3 8.93 -50.23 -7.82
N ILE A 4 8.92 -50.90 -6.67
CA ILE A 4 7.99 -50.58 -5.56
C ILE A 4 8.42 -49.31 -4.85
N PHE A 5 9.73 -49.08 -4.70
CA PHE A 5 10.29 -47.90 -4.07
C PHE A 5 10.00 -46.64 -4.89
N LEU A 6 10.09 -46.72 -6.23
CA LEU A 6 9.82 -45.61 -7.13
C LEU A 6 8.33 -45.24 -7.12
N LYS A 7 7.43 -46.22 -7.07
CA LYS A 7 5.98 -46.01 -6.98
C LYS A 7 5.57 -45.38 -5.65
N SER A 8 6.21 -45.82 -4.53
CA SER A 8 5.98 -45.26 -3.22
C SER A 8 6.45 -43.79 -3.13
N LEU A 9 7.60 -43.47 -3.74
CA LEU A 9 8.12 -42.10 -3.78
C LEU A 9 7.20 -41.15 -4.59
N PHE A 10 6.61 -41.62 -5.70
CA PHE A 10 5.68 -40.87 -6.51
C PHE A 10 4.35 -40.57 -5.80
N VAL A 11 3.82 -41.53 -5.03
CA VAL A 11 2.60 -41.31 -4.23
C VAL A 11 2.86 -40.32 -3.10
N ILE A 12 3.99 -40.34 -2.43
CA ILE A 12 4.37 -39.41 -1.38
C ILE A 12 4.50 -37.98 -1.95
N SER A 13 5.07 -37.80 -3.16
CA SER A 13 5.19 -36.49 -3.78
C SER A 13 3.82 -35.88 -4.15
N ILE A 14 2.84 -36.69 -4.56
CA ILE A 14 1.47 -36.24 -4.84
C ILE A 14 0.78 -35.75 -3.55
N PHE A 15 0.97 -36.46 -2.42
CA PHE A 15 0.41 -36.04 -1.14
C PHE A 15 1.04 -34.75 -0.59
N LEU A 16 2.31 -34.48 -0.88
CA LEU A 16 2.98 -33.25 -0.48
C LEU A 16 2.54 -32.03 -1.31
N MET A 17 2.08 -32.23 -2.55
CA MET A 17 1.58 -31.13 -3.40
C MET A 17 0.16 -30.66 -3.04
N HIS A 18 -0.63 -31.46 -2.32
CA HIS A 18 -1.99 -31.10 -1.95
C HIS A 18 -2.10 -30.21 -0.70
N ASN A 19 -1.01 -29.99 0.04
CA ASN A 19 -1.02 -29.15 1.24
C ASN A 19 -0.48 -27.73 1.03
N CYS A 20 -0.29 -27.29 -0.22
CA CYS A 20 0.04 -25.91 -0.52
C CYS A 20 -1.24 -25.13 -0.89
N GLU A 21 -2.25 -25.15 -0.03
CA GLU A 21 -3.28 -24.13 -0.08
C GLU A 21 -2.62 -22.83 0.37
N ALA A 22 -2.44 -21.90 -0.56
CA ALA A 22 -2.08 -20.53 -0.23
C ALA A 22 -3.13 -20.05 0.78
N GLN A 23 -2.69 -19.75 2.00
CA GLN A 23 -3.58 -19.35 3.09
C GLN A 23 -4.34 -18.11 2.64
N SER A 24 -5.61 -18.27 2.26
CA SER A 24 -6.43 -17.15 1.82
C SER A 24 -6.67 -16.23 3.01
N ILE A 25 -6.34 -14.96 2.83
CA ILE A 25 -6.59 -13.93 3.85
C ILE A 25 -8.10 -13.82 4.04
N SER A 26 -8.54 -13.90 5.29
CA SER A 26 -9.95 -13.83 5.64
C SER A 26 -10.44 -12.38 5.78
N VAL A 27 -11.76 -12.20 5.75
CA VAL A 27 -12.41 -10.91 6.06
C VAL A 27 -12.01 -10.40 7.46
N ASN A 28 -11.88 -11.32 8.44
CA ASN A 28 -11.48 -10.95 9.80
C ASN A 28 -10.03 -10.45 9.87
N ASP A 29 -9.13 -11.02 9.05
CA ASP A 29 -7.74 -10.55 8.97
C ASP A 29 -7.70 -9.13 8.41
N TYR A 30 -8.50 -8.83 7.38
CA TYR A 30 -8.64 -7.49 6.86
C TYR A 30 -9.18 -6.51 7.90
N ILE A 31 -10.27 -6.85 8.61
CA ILE A 31 -10.84 -6.00 9.66
C ILE A 31 -9.82 -5.73 10.76
N LYS A 32 -9.03 -6.74 11.15
CA LYS A 32 -7.95 -6.59 12.14
C LYS A 32 -6.86 -5.65 11.65
N PHE A 33 -6.42 -5.80 10.39
CA PHE A 33 -5.48 -4.88 9.74
C PHE A 33 -6.02 -3.45 9.75
N TYR A 34 -7.26 -3.24 9.26
CA TYR A 34 -7.90 -1.93 9.18
C TYR A 34 -7.95 -1.24 10.55
N ASN A 35 -8.42 -1.97 11.57
CA ASN A 35 -8.52 -1.47 12.94
C ASN A 35 -7.15 -1.22 13.59
N GLY A 36 -6.09 -1.83 13.09
CA GLY A 36 -4.72 -1.59 13.54
C GLY A 36 -4.05 -0.38 12.90
N VAL A 37 -4.36 -0.08 11.64
CA VAL A 37 -3.69 0.98 10.88
C VAL A 37 -4.46 2.31 10.90
N VAL A 38 -5.79 2.29 10.75
CA VAL A 38 -6.59 3.50 10.58
C VAL A 38 -6.57 4.45 11.79
N PRO A 39 -6.62 4.02 13.06
CA PRO A 39 -6.46 4.94 14.18
C PRO A 39 -5.13 5.71 14.13
N LYS A 40 -4.04 5.07 13.69
CA LYS A 40 -2.74 5.72 13.53
C LYS A 40 -2.76 6.73 12.40
N LEU A 41 -3.36 6.37 11.24
CA LEU A 41 -3.54 7.28 10.12
C LEU A 41 -4.36 8.51 10.52
N ASN A 42 -5.43 8.34 11.27
CA ASN A 42 -6.25 9.43 11.78
C ASN A 42 -5.45 10.37 12.71
N THR A 43 -4.51 9.84 13.49
CA THR A 43 -3.62 10.67 14.33
C THR A 43 -2.71 11.55 13.45
N VAL A 44 -2.14 10.99 12.38
CA VAL A 44 -1.31 11.76 11.44
C VAL A 44 -2.16 12.75 10.64
N ALA A 45 -3.36 12.36 10.21
CA ALA A 45 -4.30 13.22 9.48
C ALA A 45 -4.64 14.49 10.25
N ALA A 46 -4.78 14.41 11.58
CA ALA A 46 -5.10 15.55 12.45
C ALA A 46 -4.01 16.64 12.42
N SER A 47 -2.78 16.30 12.09
CA SER A 47 -1.63 17.21 12.03
C SER A 47 -1.04 17.38 10.63
N LYS A 48 -1.72 16.90 9.58
CA LYS A 48 -1.16 16.82 8.22
C LYS A 48 -0.68 18.15 7.65
N THR A 49 -1.34 19.26 8.01
CA THR A 49 -1.02 20.60 7.49
C THR A 49 0.37 21.10 7.90
N GLN A 50 0.94 20.57 8.98
CA GLN A 50 2.31 20.92 9.40
C GLN A 50 3.38 20.47 8.38
N PHE A 51 3.05 19.54 7.49
CA PHE A 51 3.96 19.03 6.47
C PHE A 51 3.84 19.77 5.13
N TYR A 52 2.89 20.69 4.98
CA TYR A 52 2.73 21.45 3.74
C TYR A 52 3.90 22.41 3.53
N GLY A 53 4.51 22.36 2.35
CA GLY A 53 5.75 23.06 2.04
C GLY A 53 7.03 22.40 2.57
N HIS A 54 6.90 21.34 3.37
CA HIS A 54 8.03 20.57 3.91
C HIS A 54 8.42 19.42 2.96
N ASN A 55 9.58 18.84 3.21
CA ASN A 55 10.07 17.70 2.44
C ASN A 55 9.26 16.43 2.76
N PHE A 56 9.07 15.58 1.76
CA PHE A 56 8.43 14.27 1.93
C PHE A 56 9.10 13.43 3.03
N SER A 57 10.41 13.50 3.17
CA SER A 57 11.15 12.76 4.20
C SER A 57 10.67 13.07 5.62
N GLU A 58 10.25 14.30 5.91
CA GLU A 58 9.73 14.69 7.23
C GLU A 58 8.39 14.01 7.51
N PHE A 59 7.49 14.02 6.53
CA PHE A 59 6.21 13.31 6.62
C PHE A 59 6.39 11.79 6.71
N TYR A 60 7.30 11.22 5.90
CA TYR A 60 7.56 9.78 5.94
C TYR A 60 8.13 9.34 7.30
N ASN A 61 9.00 10.14 7.92
CA ASN A 61 9.48 9.89 9.27
C ASN A 61 8.35 9.92 10.31
N GLU A 62 7.33 10.77 10.14
CA GLU A 62 6.16 10.74 11.01
C GLU A 62 5.38 9.42 10.85
N LEU A 63 5.18 8.91 9.63
CA LEU A 63 4.56 7.60 9.43
C LEU A 63 5.35 6.50 10.15
N LEU A 64 6.67 6.49 10.02
CA LEU A 64 7.53 5.52 10.69
C LEU A 64 7.45 5.63 12.22
N SER A 65 7.40 6.85 12.77
CA SER A 65 7.28 7.10 14.22
C SER A 65 6.01 6.51 14.82
N LYS A 66 4.95 6.39 14.02
CA LYS A 66 3.66 5.78 14.40
C LYS A 66 3.60 4.29 14.05
N ASN A 67 4.70 3.67 13.61
CA ASN A 67 4.73 2.29 13.12
C ASN A 67 3.67 2.07 12.01
N ILE A 68 3.61 2.98 11.04
CA ILE A 68 2.82 2.87 9.82
C ILE A 68 3.78 2.46 8.71
N ASN A 69 3.66 1.23 8.23
CA ASN A 69 4.49 0.71 7.16
C ASN A 69 3.78 0.89 5.82
N VAL A 70 4.46 1.50 4.87
CA VAL A 70 4.02 1.57 3.46
C VAL A 70 4.42 0.26 2.79
N VAL A 71 3.51 -0.33 2.03
CA VAL A 71 3.72 -1.60 1.32
C VAL A 71 3.85 -1.36 -0.18
N ASP A 72 2.94 -0.55 -0.73
CA ASP A 72 2.83 -0.31 -2.16
C ASP A 72 2.65 1.17 -2.47
N LEU A 73 2.92 1.53 -3.73
CA LEU A 73 2.69 2.87 -4.25
C LEU A 73 2.03 2.88 -5.63
N SER A 74 1.33 3.97 -5.91
CA SER A 74 1.01 4.37 -7.27
C SER A 74 1.21 5.88 -7.44
N TYR A 75 1.23 6.36 -8.68
CA TYR A 75 1.38 7.78 -8.99
C TYR A 75 0.33 8.24 -9.99
N ASP A 76 -0.03 9.53 -9.95
CA ASP A 76 -1.09 10.10 -10.76
C ASP A 76 -0.83 11.56 -11.12
N SER A 77 -1.59 12.07 -12.09
CA SER A 77 -1.58 13.48 -12.47
C SER A 77 -2.44 14.32 -11.53
N LYS A 78 -2.21 15.64 -11.52
CA LYS A 78 -3.04 16.62 -10.80
C LYS A 78 -4.41 16.83 -11.44
N THR A 79 -4.44 16.72 -12.78
CA THR A 79 -5.63 16.94 -13.61
C THR A 79 -5.70 15.88 -14.70
N ASP A 80 -6.89 15.59 -15.19
CA ASP A 80 -7.15 14.57 -16.21
C ASP A 80 -6.47 14.83 -17.57
N THR A 81 -5.96 16.04 -17.78
CA THR A 81 -5.35 16.46 -19.03
C THR A 81 -3.83 16.34 -19.08
N GLY A 82 -3.20 15.92 -17.98
CA GLY A 82 -1.76 16.03 -17.81
C GLY A 82 -0.99 14.73 -18.06
N ARG A 83 0.09 14.85 -18.83
CA ARG A 83 1.15 13.84 -18.89
C ARG A 83 2.16 13.96 -17.72
N LYS A 84 1.91 14.90 -16.82
CA LYS A 84 2.75 15.27 -15.70
C LYS A 84 2.19 14.69 -14.40
N TYR A 85 3.04 14.08 -13.62
CA TYR A 85 2.66 13.43 -12.36
C TYR A 85 2.99 14.35 -11.20
N TYR A 86 2.06 14.46 -10.27
CA TYR A 86 2.21 15.28 -9.06
C TYR A 86 1.72 14.54 -7.81
N LYS A 87 1.01 13.42 -7.98
CA LYS A 87 0.39 12.69 -6.89
C LYS A 87 1.09 11.36 -6.67
N LEU A 88 1.43 11.08 -5.42
CA LEU A 88 1.89 9.80 -4.90
C LEU A 88 0.80 9.23 -4.02
N ARG A 89 0.37 8.00 -4.28
CA ARG A 89 -0.50 7.24 -3.39
C ARG A 89 0.32 6.19 -2.66
N LEU A 90 0.14 6.11 -1.35
CA LEU A 90 0.79 5.14 -0.48
C LEU A 90 -0.24 4.18 0.08
N PHE A 91 0.00 2.87 -0.09
CA PHE A 91 -0.86 1.80 0.39
C PHE A 91 -0.17 1.05 1.54
N PHE A 92 -0.97 0.46 2.43
CA PHE A 92 -0.51 -0.11 3.71
C PHE A 92 -0.69 -1.63 3.77
N CYS A 93 -1.22 -2.23 2.73
CA CYS A 93 -1.36 -3.66 2.54
C CYS A 93 -1.15 -4.04 1.07
N ASP A 94 -0.92 -5.31 0.83
CA ASP A 94 -0.78 -5.88 -0.50
C ASP A 94 -2.14 -6.27 -1.11
N SER A 95 -2.13 -6.67 -2.37
CA SER A 95 -3.32 -7.08 -3.12
C SER A 95 -4.04 -8.29 -2.51
N ASN A 96 -3.35 -9.15 -1.76
CA ASN A 96 -3.98 -10.30 -1.10
C ASN A 96 -4.84 -9.83 0.07
N MET A 97 -4.36 -8.83 0.82
CA MET A 97 -5.09 -8.21 1.92
C MET A 97 -6.27 -7.36 1.41
N ASP A 98 -6.14 -6.72 0.24
CA ASP A 98 -7.21 -5.90 -0.36
C ASP A 98 -8.37 -6.75 -0.89
N LYS A 99 -8.12 -7.98 -1.33
CA LYS A 99 -9.16 -8.84 -1.93
C LYS A 99 -10.40 -9.02 -1.04
N PRO A 100 -10.30 -9.41 0.25
CA PRO A 100 -11.48 -9.49 1.13
C PRO A 100 -12.23 -8.15 1.26
N ALA A 101 -11.50 -7.02 1.22
CA ALA A 101 -12.11 -5.70 1.30
C ALA A 101 -12.93 -5.40 0.04
N LEU A 102 -12.38 -5.66 -1.14
CA LEU A 102 -13.06 -5.45 -2.43
C LEU A 102 -14.32 -6.32 -2.53
N ASP A 103 -14.22 -7.61 -2.18
CA ASP A 103 -15.33 -8.56 -2.22
C ASP A 103 -16.47 -8.14 -1.30
N ASN A 104 -16.19 -7.46 -0.19
CA ASN A 104 -17.18 -7.01 0.80
C ASN A 104 -17.50 -5.50 0.70
N LYS A 105 -16.97 -4.79 -0.29
CA LYS A 105 -17.14 -3.34 -0.46
C LYS A 105 -16.67 -2.52 0.75
N PHE A 106 -15.64 -2.99 1.43
CA PHE A 106 -15.04 -2.27 2.55
C PHE A 106 -14.13 -1.15 2.06
N GLN A 107 -13.94 -0.14 2.90
CA GLN A 107 -12.94 0.89 2.66
C GLN A 107 -11.53 0.31 2.74
N ILE A 108 -10.70 0.68 1.78
CA ILE A 108 -9.26 0.42 1.77
C ILE A 108 -8.57 1.74 2.09
N PRO A 109 -7.73 1.81 3.13
CA PRO A 109 -7.07 3.07 3.50
C PRO A 109 -5.84 3.33 2.63
N TRP A 110 -5.72 4.56 2.10
CA TRP A 110 -4.49 5.04 1.46
C TRP A 110 -4.25 6.52 1.76
N ILE A 111 -3.03 6.98 1.53
CA ILE A 111 -2.68 8.40 1.56
C ILE A 111 -2.40 8.86 0.13
N THR A 112 -2.97 9.99 -0.27
CA THR A 112 -2.59 10.71 -1.48
C THR A 112 -1.79 11.95 -1.09
N ILE A 113 -0.55 12.04 -1.56
CA ILE A 113 0.34 13.18 -1.37
C ILE A 113 0.44 13.89 -2.71
N THR A 114 0.09 15.17 -2.73
CA THR A 114 0.31 16.03 -3.90
C THR A 114 1.58 16.84 -3.66
N PHE A 115 2.48 16.82 -4.63
CA PHE A 115 3.72 17.60 -4.58
C PHE A 115 3.56 18.96 -5.29
N GLN A 116 4.36 19.93 -4.84
CA GLN A 116 4.44 21.26 -5.49
C GLN A 116 5.02 21.14 -6.89
N ASP A 117 6.06 20.31 -7.04
CA ASP A 117 6.75 20.09 -8.30
C ASP A 117 6.33 18.78 -8.95
N GLU A 118 6.55 18.67 -10.26
CA GLU A 118 6.32 17.46 -11.04
C GLU A 118 7.20 16.31 -10.53
N ILE A 119 6.62 15.14 -10.32
CA ILE A 119 7.36 13.91 -10.03
C ILE A 119 8.21 13.58 -11.29
N PRO A 120 9.53 13.44 -11.13
CA PRO A 120 10.40 13.18 -12.27
C PRO A 120 9.98 11.94 -13.08
N PRO A 121 10.07 11.96 -14.42
CA PRO A 121 9.59 10.87 -15.29
C PRO A 121 10.19 9.49 -15.01
N GLN A 122 11.32 9.44 -14.31
CA GLN A 122 11.98 8.20 -13.86
C GLN A 122 11.05 7.32 -13.01
N ILE A 123 10.05 7.89 -12.36
CA ILE A 123 9.06 7.13 -11.58
C ILE A 123 8.45 5.97 -12.37
N LYS A 124 8.23 6.14 -13.67
CA LYS A 124 7.66 5.10 -14.55
C LYS A 124 8.53 3.84 -14.59
N SER A 125 9.83 4.02 -14.85
CA SER A 125 10.77 2.90 -14.91
C SER A 125 10.99 2.26 -13.54
N MET A 126 11.00 3.06 -12.48
CA MET A 126 11.14 2.56 -11.11
C MET A 126 9.94 1.70 -10.70
N VAL A 127 8.71 2.15 -10.96
CA VAL A 127 7.49 1.38 -10.65
C VAL A 127 7.44 0.08 -11.44
N LEU A 128 7.86 0.10 -12.71
CA LEU A 128 7.98 -1.14 -13.51
C LEU A 128 9.04 -2.09 -12.95
N GLN A 129 10.19 -1.57 -12.54
CA GLN A 129 11.32 -2.36 -12.02
C GLN A 129 10.97 -3.02 -10.67
N TYR A 130 10.27 -2.31 -9.79
CA TYR A 130 9.95 -2.75 -8.43
C TYR A 130 8.48 -3.19 -8.27
N HIS A 131 7.73 -3.32 -9.37
CA HIS A 131 6.32 -3.76 -9.39
C HIS A 131 5.38 -2.95 -8.48
N GLY A 132 5.73 -1.69 -8.17
CA GLY A 132 4.98 -0.85 -7.24
C GLY A 132 5.29 -1.08 -5.76
N GLU A 133 6.09 -2.10 -5.43
CA GLU A 133 6.48 -2.40 -4.06
C GLU A 133 7.33 -1.28 -3.44
N TRP A 134 6.89 -0.77 -2.29
CA TRP A 134 7.58 0.32 -1.59
C TRP A 134 8.92 -0.15 -1.02
N ASN A 135 9.97 0.62 -1.27
CA ASN A 135 11.33 0.31 -0.78
C ASN A 135 12.17 1.58 -0.57
N SER A 136 13.39 1.42 -0.06
CA SER A 136 14.30 2.53 0.24
C SER A 136 14.66 3.39 -0.96
N THR A 137 14.63 2.83 -2.18
CA THR A 137 14.89 3.61 -3.42
C THR A 137 13.80 4.66 -3.64
N PHE A 138 12.53 4.31 -3.41
CA PHE A 138 11.43 5.28 -3.48
C PHE A 138 11.50 6.31 -2.36
N VAL A 139 11.85 5.89 -1.14
CA VAL A 139 12.06 6.84 -0.02
C VAL A 139 13.09 7.89 -0.40
N GLN A 140 14.24 7.47 -0.96
CA GLN A 140 15.28 8.39 -1.40
C GLN A 140 14.84 9.28 -2.57
N PHE A 141 14.12 8.70 -3.55
CA PHE A 141 13.63 9.40 -4.73
C PHE A 141 12.69 10.56 -4.37
N PHE A 142 11.76 10.34 -3.45
CA PHE A 142 10.79 11.36 -3.03
C PHE A 142 11.30 12.28 -1.91
N SER A 143 12.40 11.95 -1.24
CA SER A 143 12.84 12.53 0.03
C SER A 143 12.80 14.06 0.09
N ASN A 144 13.24 14.73 -0.98
CA ASN A 144 13.36 16.19 -1.05
C ASN A 144 12.18 16.87 -1.77
N MET A 145 11.19 16.12 -2.22
CA MET A 145 10.02 16.71 -2.87
C MET A 145 9.15 17.44 -1.85
N LYS A 146 8.75 18.66 -2.20
CA LYS A 146 7.92 19.51 -1.33
C LYS A 146 6.45 19.11 -1.44
N ILE A 147 5.82 18.90 -0.29
CA ILE A 147 4.40 18.53 -0.20
C ILE A 147 3.52 19.77 -0.39
N GLU A 148 2.55 19.69 -1.29
CA GLU A 148 1.50 20.70 -1.46
C GLU A 148 0.28 20.37 -0.59
N SER A 149 -0.18 19.11 -0.64
CA SER A 149 -1.31 18.64 0.16
C SER A 149 -1.21 17.14 0.46
N ILE A 150 -1.93 16.70 1.49
CA ILE A 150 -2.04 15.31 1.88
C ILE A 150 -3.52 15.00 2.13
N ASP A 151 -4.02 13.91 1.55
CA ASP A 151 -5.38 13.40 1.75
C ASP A 151 -5.35 11.97 2.22
N PHE A 152 -6.05 11.68 3.31
CA PHE A 152 -6.24 10.35 3.87
C PHE A 152 -7.61 9.83 3.42
N ILE A 153 -7.63 8.79 2.62
CA ILE A 153 -8.84 8.23 2.03
C ILE A 153 -9.11 6.85 2.62
N GLY A 154 -10.38 6.47 2.71
CA GLY A 154 -10.77 5.15 3.22
C GLY A 154 -10.52 4.97 4.71
N VAL A 155 -10.57 6.05 5.50
CA VAL A 155 -10.24 6.06 6.93
C VAL A 155 -11.46 6.35 7.83
N ASN A 156 -12.68 6.31 7.27
CA ASN A 156 -13.93 6.67 7.95
C ASN A 156 -14.69 5.47 8.56
N GLY A 157 -14.10 4.27 8.53
CA GLY A 157 -14.67 3.00 8.99
C GLY A 157 -14.67 1.96 7.88
N TYR A 158 -14.22 0.73 8.16
CA TYR A 158 -14.06 -0.30 7.11
C TYR A 158 -15.36 -0.57 6.32
N ASN A 159 -16.51 -0.45 6.95
CA ASN A 159 -17.83 -0.64 6.34
C ASN A 159 -18.59 0.67 6.07
N SER A 160 -17.92 1.82 6.15
CA SER A 160 -18.52 3.13 5.88
C SER A 160 -18.67 3.37 4.38
N ASN A 161 -19.74 4.04 3.97
CA ASN A 161 -19.92 4.55 2.62
C ASN A 161 -19.32 5.96 2.42
N ASP A 162 -18.76 6.56 3.48
CA ASP A 162 -18.12 7.87 3.44
C ASP A 162 -16.65 7.76 2.99
N TRP A 163 -16.40 8.06 1.73
CA TRP A 163 -15.06 8.11 1.12
C TRP A 163 -14.44 9.51 1.12
N SER A 164 -15.01 10.45 1.88
CA SER A 164 -14.42 11.79 2.00
C SER A 164 -13.01 11.71 2.57
N GLY A 165 -12.10 12.48 2.02
CA GLY A 165 -10.72 12.62 2.52
C GLY A 165 -10.67 13.41 3.82
N LYS A 166 -9.71 13.04 4.67
CA LYS A 166 -9.33 13.82 5.86
C LYS A 166 -8.08 14.60 5.60
#